data_e2bab3c3137ad562db8a6f45367f898f
#
_entry.id   e2bab3c3137ad562db8a6f45367f898f
#
_cell.length_a   1.000
_cell.length_b   1.000
_cell.length_c   1.000
_cell.angle_alpha   90.00
_cell.angle_beta   90.00
_cell.angle_gamma   90.00
#
_symmetry.space_group_name_H-M   'P 1'
#
loop_
_entity.id
_entity.type
_entity.pdbx_description
1 polymer ?
#
loop_
_entity_poly.entity_id
_entity_poly.type
_entity_poly.pdbx_seq_one_letter_code
_entity_poly.pdbx_strand_id
1 'polypeptide(L)'
;SIYRASSACGPLARWVLAQIHYAHILESVGPLRAQVQTLEEQASLTRQEAIKADATVAELEESIDSFKREYASLISETQALTNEMHTVEARVARSARLLDGLSSERERWEHGREAFDAQVKTLPGDALLCAAMITYAGFFDQACREALWHAWVARLGSCNVPVRAALSFADTLSTADERAAWQNLGLRSDSLSIENAVMLQRCTRVPLLIDPSGRAVSFAQGLFAHAQPAITSFLDGGFAQVLERALRFGMPLIITDAEYFDPILMPVLNAEKRRTGGRLLVRVGTSDVDWAPSFRLILATRYAGLVLAPHVFARVQVINFTITRKSLEAQSLARILHHERADIEQQRVDLERMQSEFQRRLLRLEQSLLTALNEAQGH
;
A
#
# COMPACT_ATOMS: atom_id res chain seq x y z
N SER A 1 30.18 74.59 -114.76
CA SER A 1 30.18 75.49 -115.98
C SER A 1 29.76 76.92 -115.61
N ILE A 2 29.09 77.21 -114.50
CA ILE A 2 28.59 78.53 -114.08
C ILE A 2 29.72 79.43 -113.59
N TYR A 3 30.83 78.89 -113.08
CA TYR A 3 32.04 79.73 -112.78
C TYR A 3 32.82 80.27 -113.85
N ARG A 4 32.61 79.84 -115.13
CA ARG A 4 33.25 80.38 -116.35
C ARG A 4 32.47 81.53 -116.91
N ALA A 5 31.23 81.74 -116.62
CA ALA A 5 30.37 82.74 -117.14
C ALA A 5 30.32 84.08 -116.36
N SER A 6 30.49 84.04 -115.07
CA SER A 6 30.51 85.16 -114.13
C SER A 6 31.14 84.84 -112.81
N SER A 7 32.18 85.59 -112.43
CA SER A 7 32.86 85.40 -111.17
C SER A 7 31.98 85.74 -109.90
N ALA A 8 30.95 86.53 -110.11
CA ALA A 8 29.98 86.95 -109.09
C ALA A 8 28.86 85.95 -108.90
N CYS A 9 28.47 85.17 -109.97
CA CYS A 9 27.39 84.13 -109.79
C CYS A 9 27.81 82.80 -109.22
N GLY A 10 29.12 82.53 -109.26
CA GLY A 10 29.65 81.23 -108.65
C GLY A 10 29.38 81.02 -107.22
N PRO A 11 29.62 81.98 -106.34
CA PRO A 11 29.27 81.83 -104.87
C PRO A 11 27.78 81.72 -104.64
N LEU A 12 26.94 82.44 -105.31
CA LEU A 12 25.48 82.36 -105.20
C LEU A 12 24.93 80.99 -105.60
N ALA A 13 25.42 80.46 -106.74
CA ALA A 13 25.03 79.14 -107.24
C ALA A 13 25.43 78.04 -106.25
N ARG A 14 26.61 78.17 -105.64
CA ARG A 14 27.01 77.25 -104.54
C ARG A 14 26.12 77.35 -103.26
N TRP A 15 25.75 78.54 -102.88
CA TRP A 15 24.88 78.83 -101.79
C TRP A 15 23.49 78.25 -102.10
N VAL A 16 22.90 78.41 -103.22
CA VAL A 16 21.61 77.87 -103.65
C VAL A 16 21.68 76.33 -103.67
N LEU A 17 22.74 75.72 -104.21
CA LEU A 17 22.93 74.26 -104.17
C LEU A 17 23.12 73.75 -102.78
N ALA A 18 23.84 74.47 -101.93
CA ALA A 18 23.98 74.10 -100.48
C ALA A 18 22.64 74.22 -99.73
N GLN A 19 21.82 75.25 -100.08
CA GLN A 19 20.47 75.36 -99.49
C GLN A 19 19.52 74.25 -100.00
N ILE A 20 19.62 73.88 -101.29
CA ILE A 20 18.87 72.74 -101.80
C ILE A 20 19.31 71.43 -101.13
N HIS A 21 20.62 71.23 -100.99
CA HIS A 21 21.15 70.04 -100.25
C HIS A 21 20.75 70.04 -98.77
N TYR A 22 20.79 71.23 -98.15
CA TYR A 22 20.34 71.39 -96.80
C TYR A 22 18.83 71.13 -96.65
N ALA A 23 18.02 71.64 -97.58
CA ALA A 23 16.58 71.33 -97.60
C ALA A 23 16.30 69.84 -97.76
N HIS A 24 17.08 69.16 -98.66
CA HIS A 24 16.95 67.70 -98.87
C HIS A 24 17.36 66.88 -97.63
N ILE A 25 18.44 67.37 -96.98
CA ILE A 25 18.84 66.75 -95.70
C ILE A 25 17.78 66.98 -94.65
N LEU A 26 17.22 68.17 -94.52
CA LEU A 26 16.13 68.45 -93.58
C LEU A 26 14.89 67.63 -93.88
N GLU A 27 14.55 67.45 -95.18
CA GLU A 27 13.41 66.65 -95.60
C GLU A 27 13.61 65.15 -95.29
N SER A 28 14.82 64.64 -95.41
CA SER A 28 15.17 63.24 -95.03
C SER A 28 15.37 63.03 -93.53
N VAL A 29 15.86 64.02 -92.78
CA VAL A 29 16.12 63.96 -91.32
C VAL A 29 14.87 64.26 -90.48
N GLY A 30 13.92 65.09 -91.02
CA GLY A 30 12.66 65.44 -90.36
C GLY A 30 11.85 64.21 -89.91
N PRO A 31 11.55 63.32 -90.88
CA PRO A 31 10.78 62.10 -90.50
C PRO A 31 11.56 61.17 -89.52
N LEU A 32 12.90 61.07 -89.67
CA LEU A 32 13.75 60.28 -88.76
C LEU A 32 13.76 60.85 -87.34
N ARG A 33 13.82 62.20 -87.20
CA ARG A 33 13.69 62.85 -85.90
C ARG A 33 12.32 62.59 -85.23
N ALA A 34 11.25 62.70 -86.05
CA ALA A 34 9.92 62.39 -85.57
C ALA A 34 9.78 60.91 -85.12
N GLN A 35 10.39 59.98 -85.90
CA GLN A 35 10.42 58.58 -85.54
C GLN A 35 11.25 58.32 -84.24
N VAL A 36 12.41 59.00 -84.10
CA VAL A 36 13.21 58.89 -82.86
C VAL A 36 12.43 59.44 -81.68
N GLN A 37 11.76 60.56 -81.83
CA GLN A 37 10.97 61.16 -80.75
C GLN A 37 9.78 60.26 -80.36
N THR A 38 9.07 59.68 -81.34
CA THR A 38 7.99 58.71 -81.06
C THR A 38 8.53 57.42 -80.37
N LEU A 39 9.68 56.96 -80.82
CA LEU A 39 10.35 55.77 -80.15
C LEU A 39 10.86 56.14 -78.80
N GLU A 40 11.41 57.35 -78.56
CA GLU A 40 11.80 57.79 -77.19
C GLU A 40 10.60 57.93 -76.28
N GLU A 41 9.46 58.47 -76.79
CA GLU A 41 8.20 58.52 -76.00
C GLU A 41 7.69 57.12 -75.70
N GLN A 42 7.68 56.19 -76.68
CA GLN A 42 7.31 54.78 -76.44
C GLN A 42 8.26 54.08 -75.46
N ALA A 43 9.58 54.30 -75.64
CA ALA A 43 10.57 53.75 -74.71
C ALA A 43 10.42 54.30 -73.32
N SER A 44 10.05 55.57 -73.13
CA SER A 44 9.78 56.14 -71.81
C SER A 44 8.54 55.56 -71.17
N LEU A 45 7.45 55.37 -71.96
CA LEU A 45 6.23 54.74 -71.49
C LEU A 45 6.49 53.27 -71.08
N THR A 46 7.15 52.51 -71.97
CA THR A 46 7.51 51.12 -71.65
C THR A 46 8.43 50.98 -70.42
N ARG A 47 9.37 51.96 -70.28
CA ARG A 47 10.19 52.00 -69.02
C ARG A 47 9.36 52.29 -67.77
N GLN A 48 8.39 53.19 -67.85
CA GLN A 48 7.49 53.48 -66.75
C GLN A 48 6.61 52.24 -66.38
N GLU A 49 6.13 51.53 -67.42
CA GLU A 49 5.38 50.30 -67.26
C GLU A 49 6.25 49.19 -66.66
N ALA A 50 7.51 49.07 -67.11
CA ALA A 50 8.46 48.10 -66.51
C ALA A 50 8.76 48.42 -65.06
N ILE A 51 9.00 49.72 -64.73
CA ILE A 51 9.20 50.12 -63.32
C ILE A 51 7.97 49.82 -62.45
N LYS A 52 6.76 50.02 -62.95
CA LYS A 52 5.53 49.68 -62.24
C LYS A 52 5.38 48.18 -62.11
N ALA A 53 5.70 47.41 -63.17
CA ALA A 53 5.66 45.94 -63.09
C ALA A 53 6.69 45.38 -62.09
N ASP A 54 7.91 45.93 -62.09
CA ASP A 54 8.96 45.54 -61.13
C ASP A 54 8.55 45.87 -59.69
N ALA A 55 7.91 47.04 -59.49
CA ALA A 55 7.39 47.38 -58.12
C ALA A 55 6.27 46.42 -57.68
N THR A 56 5.34 46.03 -58.57
CA THR A 56 4.29 45.07 -58.28
C THR A 56 4.87 43.66 -58.04
N VAL A 57 5.89 43.26 -58.76
CA VAL A 57 6.60 41.98 -58.55
C VAL A 57 7.28 41.98 -57.19
N ALA A 58 7.96 43.05 -56.80
CA ALA A 58 8.60 43.18 -55.51
C ALA A 58 7.58 43.11 -54.33
N GLU A 59 6.44 43.80 -54.48
CA GLU A 59 5.35 43.77 -53.51
C GLU A 59 4.74 42.35 -53.38
N LEU A 60 4.55 41.66 -54.51
CA LEU A 60 4.07 40.28 -54.55
C LEU A 60 5.09 39.31 -53.94
N GLU A 61 6.39 39.46 -54.16
CA GLU A 61 7.46 38.66 -53.59
C GLU A 61 7.49 38.83 -52.04
N GLU A 62 7.40 40.06 -51.56
CA GLU A 62 7.33 40.36 -50.15
C GLU A 62 6.07 39.71 -49.48
N SER A 63 4.92 39.82 -50.18
CA SER A 63 3.66 39.20 -49.76
C SER A 63 3.77 37.67 -49.71
N ILE A 64 4.37 37.06 -50.74
CA ILE A 64 4.63 35.61 -50.79
C ILE A 64 5.54 35.18 -49.65
N ASP A 65 6.59 35.92 -49.35
CA ASP A 65 7.49 35.58 -48.23
C ASP A 65 6.83 35.79 -46.87
N SER A 66 5.94 36.76 -46.75
CA SER A 66 5.09 36.91 -45.58
C SER A 66 4.16 35.72 -45.38
N PHE A 67 3.43 35.33 -46.42
CA PHE A 67 2.55 34.17 -46.39
C PHE A 67 3.29 32.86 -46.13
N LYS A 68 4.49 32.67 -46.67
CA LYS A 68 5.32 31.49 -46.38
C LYS A 68 5.70 31.41 -44.90
N ARG A 69 6.07 32.55 -44.28
CA ARG A 69 6.39 32.61 -42.85
C ARG A 69 5.16 32.29 -41.99
N GLU A 70 4.02 32.92 -42.34
CA GLU A 70 2.76 32.64 -41.63
C GLU A 70 2.30 31.20 -41.79
N TYR A 71 2.41 30.61 -42.96
CA TYR A 71 2.10 29.22 -43.24
C TYR A 71 3.02 28.26 -42.47
N ALA A 72 4.31 28.54 -42.38
CA ALA A 72 5.26 27.76 -41.62
C ALA A 72 4.94 27.83 -40.12
N SER A 73 4.55 29.01 -39.63
CA SER A 73 4.10 29.18 -38.23
C SER A 73 2.83 28.38 -37.94
N LEU A 74 1.84 28.45 -38.82
CA LEU A 74 0.59 27.69 -38.69
C LEU A 74 0.80 26.17 -38.75
N ILE A 75 1.69 25.68 -39.60
CA ILE A 75 2.05 24.26 -39.62
C ILE A 75 2.69 23.84 -38.29
N SER A 76 3.63 24.63 -37.78
CA SER A 76 4.28 24.35 -36.51
C SER A 76 3.28 24.33 -35.35
N GLU A 77 2.35 25.29 -35.32
CA GLU A 77 1.30 25.34 -34.30
C GLU A 77 0.32 24.16 -34.41
N THR A 78 -0.08 23.82 -35.66
CA THR A 78 -0.94 22.65 -35.90
C THR A 78 -0.27 21.34 -35.44
N GLN A 79 1.04 21.22 -35.71
CA GLN A 79 1.81 20.05 -35.28
C GLN A 79 1.91 19.98 -33.75
N ALA A 80 2.14 21.11 -33.08
CA ALA A 80 2.18 21.20 -31.65
C ALA A 80 0.83 20.82 -31.00
N LEU A 81 -0.26 21.40 -31.53
CA LEU A 81 -1.63 21.06 -31.09
C LEU A 81 -1.98 19.59 -31.32
N THR A 82 -1.59 19.04 -32.47
CA THR A 82 -1.82 17.62 -32.77
C THR A 82 -1.07 16.71 -31.77
N ASN A 83 0.17 17.04 -31.47
CA ASN A 83 0.96 16.30 -30.45
C ASN A 83 0.34 16.42 -29.04
N GLU A 84 -0.10 17.61 -28.68
CA GLU A 84 -0.79 17.83 -27.41
C GLU A 84 -2.11 17.03 -27.34
N MET A 85 -2.89 17.04 -28.43
CA MET A 85 -4.12 16.25 -28.52
C MET A 85 -3.85 14.77 -28.34
N HIS A 86 -2.82 14.21 -29.00
CA HIS A 86 -2.44 12.81 -28.80
C HIS A 86 -1.99 12.49 -27.37
N THR A 87 -1.29 13.40 -26.71
CA THR A 87 -0.91 13.22 -25.31
C THR A 87 -2.12 13.25 -24.37
N VAL A 88 -3.08 14.14 -24.62
CA VAL A 88 -4.33 14.22 -23.86
C VAL A 88 -5.20 12.99 -24.12
N GLU A 89 -5.34 12.54 -25.36
CA GLU A 89 -6.07 11.30 -25.70
C GLU A 89 -5.47 10.08 -24.99
N ALA A 90 -4.14 9.96 -24.98
CA ALA A 90 -3.45 8.88 -24.28
C ALA A 90 -3.65 8.95 -22.75
N ARG A 91 -3.72 10.17 -22.17
CA ARG A 91 -4.04 10.36 -20.75
C ARG A 91 -5.49 9.97 -20.46
N VAL A 92 -6.44 10.41 -21.26
CA VAL A 92 -7.86 10.07 -21.13
C VAL A 92 -8.09 8.56 -21.25
N ALA A 93 -7.48 7.92 -22.25
CA ALA A 93 -7.57 6.46 -22.43
C ALA A 93 -6.97 5.67 -21.26
N ARG A 94 -5.88 6.16 -20.64
CA ARG A 94 -5.31 5.59 -19.42
C ARG A 94 -6.24 5.78 -18.24
N SER A 95 -6.76 6.99 -18.04
CA SER A 95 -7.70 7.30 -16.96
C SER A 95 -8.99 6.50 -17.08
N ALA A 96 -9.54 6.33 -18.27
CA ALA A 96 -10.73 5.53 -18.51
C ALA A 96 -10.49 4.04 -18.16
N ARG A 97 -9.34 3.47 -18.55
CA ARG A 97 -8.96 2.10 -18.18
C ARG A 97 -8.75 1.93 -16.67
N LEU A 98 -8.17 2.94 -16.00
CA LEU A 98 -8.03 2.93 -14.54
C LEU A 98 -9.39 2.99 -13.86
N LEU A 99 -10.30 3.85 -14.30
CA LEU A 99 -11.66 3.96 -13.76
C LEU A 99 -12.45 2.67 -13.95
N ASP A 100 -12.35 2.03 -15.11
CA ASP A 100 -12.99 0.75 -15.38
C ASP A 100 -12.40 -0.37 -14.50
N GLY A 101 -11.08 -0.44 -14.37
CA GLY A 101 -10.40 -1.37 -13.48
C GLY A 101 -10.70 -1.14 -11.99
N LEU A 102 -10.99 0.09 -11.58
CA LEU A 102 -11.33 0.44 -10.19
C LEU A 102 -12.83 0.30 -9.90
N SER A 103 -13.68 0.09 -10.89
CA SER A 103 -15.13 -0.04 -10.67
C SER A 103 -15.46 -1.25 -9.82
N SER A 104 -14.85 -2.42 -10.09
CA SER A 104 -15.01 -3.65 -9.29
C SER A 104 -14.43 -3.51 -7.88
N GLU A 105 -13.31 -2.76 -7.73
CA GLU A 105 -12.73 -2.46 -6.42
C GLU A 105 -13.61 -1.51 -5.61
N ARG A 106 -14.23 -0.54 -6.25
CA ARG A 106 -15.20 0.37 -5.62
C ARG A 106 -16.40 -0.40 -5.07
N GLU A 107 -17.01 -1.30 -5.85
CA GLU A 107 -18.11 -2.14 -5.38
C GLU A 107 -17.67 -3.01 -4.19
N ARG A 108 -16.48 -3.61 -4.26
CA ARG A 108 -15.92 -4.39 -3.16
C ARG A 108 -15.72 -3.54 -1.90
N TRP A 109 -15.22 -2.32 -2.03
CA TRP A 109 -15.04 -1.41 -0.89
C TRP A 109 -16.36 -0.89 -0.32
N GLU A 110 -17.38 -0.65 -1.16
CA GLU A 110 -18.72 -0.29 -0.72
C GLU A 110 -19.35 -1.44 0.10
N HIS A 111 -19.27 -2.67 -0.37
CA HIS A 111 -19.70 -3.85 0.39
C HIS A 111 -18.86 -4.06 1.67
N GLY A 112 -17.55 -3.85 1.58
CA GLY A 112 -16.66 -3.92 2.74
C GLY A 112 -17.02 -2.87 3.81
N ARG A 113 -17.37 -1.66 3.39
CA ARG A 113 -17.82 -0.59 4.30
C ARG A 113 -19.14 -0.97 4.99
N GLU A 114 -20.11 -1.47 4.24
CA GLU A 114 -21.39 -1.91 4.82
C GLU A 114 -21.19 -3.06 5.83
N ALA A 115 -20.33 -4.01 5.49
CA ALA A 115 -19.96 -5.10 6.38
C ALA A 115 -19.23 -4.58 7.64
N PHE A 116 -18.34 -3.62 7.47
CA PHE A 116 -17.65 -2.98 8.60
C PHE A 116 -18.60 -2.19 9.50
N ASP A 117 -19.50 -1.40 8.93
CA ASP A 117 -20.53 -0.66 9.68
C ASP A 117 -21.45 -1.61 10.46
N ALA A 118 -21.76 -2.78 9.90
CA ALA A 118 -22.49 -3.83 10.61
C ALA A 118 -21.67 -4.44 11.74
N GLN A 119 -20.35 -4.66 11.54
CA GLN A 119 -19.44 -5.18 12.56
C GLN A 119 -19.25 -4.18 13.72
N VAL A 120 -19.15 -2.89 13.44
CA VAL A 120 -19.02 -1.86 14.49
C VAL A 120 -20.19 -1.92 15.48
N LYS A 121 -21.40 -2.19 15.00
CA LYS A 121 -22.59 -2.33 15.85
C LYS A 121 -22.52 -3.53 16.79
N THR A 122 -21.92 -4.64 16.35
CA THR A 122 -21.78 -5.87 17.14
C THR A 122 -20.51 -5.91 17.98
N LEU A 123 -19.54 -5.03 17.71
CA LEU A 123 -18.23 -5.03 18.36
C LEU A 123 -18.27 -5.06 19.89
N PRO A 124 -19.14 -4.27 20.58
CA PRO A 124 -19.21 -4.33 22.04
C PRO A 124 -19.62 -5.69 22.57
N GLY A 125 -20.59 -6.35 21.93
CA GLY A 125 -21.04 -7.68 22.29
C GLY A 125 -19.99 -8.76 22.00
N ASP A 126 -19.36 -8.69 20.85
CA ASP A 126 -18.27 -9.59 20.44
C ASP A 126 -17.07 -9.49 21.40
N ALA A 127 -16.66 -8.26 21.74
CA ALA A 127 -15.57 -8.01 22.68
C ALA A 127 -15.89 -8.54 24.09
N LEU A 128 -17.12 -8.35 24.54
CA LEU A 128 -17.56 -8.84 25.85
C LEU A 128 -17.54 -10.37 25.93
N LEU A 129 -18.02 -11.05 24.88
CA LEU A 129 -17.96 -12.51 24.78
C LEU A 129 -16.52 -13.03 24.78
N CYS A 130 -15.65 -12.41 23.97
CA CYS A 130 -14.24 -12.79 23.93
C CYS A 130 -13.54 -12.57 25.28
N ALA A 131 -13.82 -11.45 25.94
CA ALA A 131 -13.26 -11.17 27.27
C ALA A 131 -13.77 -12.16 28.34
N ALA A 132 -15.05 -12.51 28.30
CA ALA A 132 -15.63 -13.54 29.17
C ALA A 132 -14.98 -14.91 28.91
N MET A 133 -14.77 -15.27 27.67
CA MET A 133 -14.12 -16.52 27.27
C MET A 133 -12.69 -16.59 27.78
N ILE A 134 -11.90 -15.53 27.62
CA ILE A 134 -10.53 -15.46 28.16
C ILE A 134 -10.56 -15.59 29.67
N THR A 135 -11.46 -14.88 30.34
CA THR A 135 -11.41 -14.75 31.82
C THR A 135 -11.93 -15.99 32.55
N TYR A 136 -12.98 -16.63 32.04
CA TYR A 136 -13.71 -17.64 32.77
C TYR A 136 -13.66 -19.04 32.15
N ALA A 137 -13.48 -19.15 30.83
CA ALA A 137 -13.60 -20.44 30.16
C ALA A 137 -12.32 -21.29 30.18
N GLY A 138 -11.18 -20.74 30.56
CA GLY A 138 -9.87 -21.39 30.44
C GLY A 138 -9.74 -22.72 31.22
N PHE A 139 -10.43 -22.85 32.34
CA PHE A 139 -10.41 -24.08 33.15
C PHE A 139 -11.21 -25.23 32.53
N PHE A 140 -12.29 -24.92 31.81
CA PHE A 140 -13.25 -25.88 31.31
C PHE A 140 -12.77 -26.62 30.06
N ASP A 141 -13.34 -27.81 29.86
CA ASP A 141 -13.20 -28.57 28.61
C ASP A 141 -14.01 -27.94 27.45
N GLN A 142 -13.82 -28.47 26.26
CA GLN A 142 -14.46 -27.92 25.07
C GLN A 142 -15.99 -27.97 25.15
N ALA A 143 -16.59 -29.03 25.68
CA ALA A 143 -18.04 -29.18 25.75
C ALA A 143 -18.67 -28.14 26.70
N CYS A 144 -18.02 -27.89 27.84
CA CYS A 144 -18.44 -26.84 28.77
C CYS A 144 -18.24 -25.44 28.18
N ARG A 145 -17.14 -25.19 27.45
CA ARG A 145 -16.91 -23.92 26.76
C ARG A 145 -17.98 -23.61 25.72
N GLU A 146 -18.34 -24.60 24.89
CA GLU A 146 -19.41 -24.49 23.92
C GLU A 146 -20.76 -24.18 24.59
N ALA A 147 -21.09 -24.88 25.68
CA ALA A 147 -22.31 -24.65 26.46
C ALA A 147 -22.35 -23.22 27.06
N LEU A 148 -21.24 -22.79 27.67
CA LEU A 148 -21.10 -21.43 28.21
C LEU A 148 -21.23 -20.36 27.12
N TRP A 149 -20.61 -20.58 25.97
CA TRP A 149 -20.70 -19.67 24.82
C TRP A 149 -22.13 -19.46 24.39
N HIS A 150 -22.88 -20.55 24.18
CA HIS A 150 -24.28 -20.48 23.80
C HIS A 150 -25.15 -19.79 24.85
N ALA A 151 -24.92 -20.09 26.15
CA ALA A 151 -25.64 -19.45 27.24
C ALA A 151 -25.37 -17.94 27.31
N TRP A 152 -24.13 -17.52 27.12
CA TRP A 152 -23.76 -16.10 27.11
C TRP A 152 -24.32 -15.35 25.88
N VAL A 153 -24.29 -15.95 24.68
CA VAL A 153 -24.92 -15.39 23.48
C VAL A 153 -26.42 -15.19 23.70
N ALA A 154 -27.11 -16.17 24.24
CA ALA A 154 -28.55 -16.08 24.54
C ALA A 154 -28.81 -14.96 25.60
N ARG A 155 -27.95 -14.84 26.60
CA ARG A 155 -28.07 -13.79 27.61
C ARG A 155 -27.86 -12.40 27.04
N LEU A 156 -26.86 -12.19 26.19
CA LEU A 156 -26.62 -10.93 25.49
C LEU A 156 -27.81 -10.55 24.61
N GLY A 157 -28.39 -11.52 23.90
CA GLY A 157 -29.61 -11.29 23.12
C GLY A 157 -30.78 -10.82 23.98
N SER A 158 -30.97 -11.38 25.19
CA SER A 158 -31.98 -10.93 26.14
C SER A 158 -31.73 -9.53 26.71
N CYS A 159 -30.48 -9.07 26.70
CA CYS A 159 -30.06 -7.72 27.11
C CYS A 159 -30.02 -6.71 25.95
N ASN A 160 -30.49 -7.08 24.76
CA ASN A 160 -30.45 -6.25 23.53
C ASN A 160 -29.01 -5.82 23.14
N VAL A 161 -28.01 -6.60 23.46
CA VAL A 161 -26.63 -6.39 23.02
C VAL A 161 -26.40 -7.21 21.75
N PRO A 162 -26.23 -6.60 20.58
CA PRO A 162 -26.06 -7.34 19.34
C PRO A 162 -24.71 -8.04 19.31
N VAL A 163 -24.70 -9.27 18.84
CA VAL A 163 -23.53 -10.13 18.64
C VAL A 163 -23.56 -10.69 17.22
N ARG A 164 -22.40 -10.87 16.62
CA ARG A 164 -22.28 -11.47 15.29
C ARG A 164 -22.73 -12.94 15.32
N ALA A 165 -23.60 -13.33 14.40
CA ALA A 165 -24.19 -14.68 14.36
C ALA A 165 -23.15 -15.81 14.21
N ALA A 166 -22.08 -15.58 13.44
CA ALA A 166 -21.02 -16.56 13.19
C ALA A 166 -19.68 -16.13 13.86
N LEU A 167 -19.76 -15.63 15.10
CA LEU A 167 -18.58 -15.25 15.85
C LEU A 167 -17.79 -16.49 16.29
N SER A 168 -16.55 -16.61 15.83
CA SER A 168 -15.57 -17.59 16.32
C SER A 168 -14.56 -16.90 17.22
N PHE A 169 -14.36 -17.42 18.43
CA PHE A 169 -13.39 -16.89 19.39
C PHE A 169 -11.96 -16.92 18.83
N ALA A 170 -11.58 -18.07 18.24
CA ALA A 170 -10.25 -18.25 17.67
C ALA A 170 -9.98 -17.32 16.49
N ASP A 171 -10.96 -17.18 15.55
CA ASP A 171 -10.79 -16.36 14.36
C ASP A 171 -10.80 -14.85 14.65
N THR A 172 -11.47 -14.45 15.73
CA THR A 172 -11.54 -13.04 16.13
C THR A 172 -10.25 -12.57 16.80
N LEU A 173 -9.59 -13.43 17.56
CA LEU A 173 -8.43 -13.06 18.38
C LEU A 173 -7.09 -13.61 17.87
N SER A 174 -7.08 -14.41 16.81
CA SER A 174 -5.86 -14.90 16.18
C SER A 174 -5.94 -14.86 14.67
N THR A 175 -4.81 -14.61 14.05
CA THR A 175 -4.66 -14.69 12.58
C THR A 175 -4.32 -16.11 12.15
N ALA A 176 -4.57 -16.44 10.88
CA ALA A 176 -4.18 -17.73 10.31
C ALA A 176 -2.65 -17.97 10.42
N ASP A 177 -1.86 -16.89 10.28
CA ASP A 177 -0.40 -16.95 10.40
C ASP A 177 0.07 -17.28 11.83
N GLU A 178 -0.57 -16.67 12.83
CA GLU A 178 -0.29 -16.99 14.25
C GLU A 178 -0.61 -18.45 14.53
N ARG A 179 -1.74 -18.95 14.05
CA ARG A 179 -2.14 -20.36 14.23
C ARG A 179 -1.15 -21.33 13.56
N ALA A 180 -0.70 -21.01 12.34
CA ALA A 180 0.31 -21.78 11.64
C ALA A 180 1.66 -21.76 12.39
N ALA A 181 2.06 -20.60 12.91
CA ALA A 181 3.26 -20.48 13.72
C ALA A 181 3.17 -21.31 15.01
N TRP A 182 2.01 -21.34 15.68
CA TRP A 182 1.79 -22.18 16.88
C TRP A 182 1.84 -23.67 16.58
N GLN A 183 1.32 -24.09 15.42
CA GLN A 183 1.43 -25.49 14.97
C GLN A 183 2.90 -25.90 14.74
N ASN A 184 3.71 -25.01 14.17
CA ASN A 184 5.15 -25.23 14.01
C ASN A 184 5.88 -25.34 15.37
N LEU A 185 5.37 -24.71 16.42
CA LEU A 185 5.87 -24.86 17.79
C LEU A 185 5.35 -26.11 18.51
N GLY A 186 4.65 -26.99 17.80
CA GLY A 186 4.14 -28.26 18.32
C GLY A 186 2.76 -28.17 18.99
N LEU A 187 2.06 -27.04 18.82
CA LEU A 187 0.66 -26.94 19.22
C LEU A 187 -0.22 -27.78 18.28
N ARG A 188 -1.23 -28.41 18.82
CA ARG A 188 -2.20 -29.17 18.04
C ARG A 188 -3.16 -28.27 17.30
N SER A 189 -3.70 -28.73 16.18
CA SER A 189 -4.69 -28.03 15.36
C SER A 189 -6.14 -28.16 15.84
N ASP A 190 -6.38 -28.79 17.03
CA ASP A 190 -7.70 -28.85 17.62
C ASP A 190 -8.14 -27.49 18.19
N SER A 191 -9.45 -27.22 18.17
CA SER A 191 -10.02 -25.93 18.57
C SER A 191 -9.65 -25.55 20.01
N LEU A 192 -9.67 -26.53 20.93
CA LEU A 192 -9.30 -26.31 22.34
C LEU A 192 -7.86 -25.83 22.50
N SER A 193 -6.91 -26.44 21.77
CA SER A 193 -5.49 -26.03 21.81
C SER A 193 -5.29 -24.64 21.25
N ILE A 194 -5.96 -24.29 20.15
CA ILE A 194 -5.91 -22.96 19.56
C ILE A 194 -6.51 -21.92 20.52
N GLU A 195 -7.67 -22.19 21.10
CA GLU A 195 -8.28 -21.31 22.11
C GLU A 195 -7.36 -21.12 23.33
N ASN A 196 -6.72 -22.17 23.80
CA ASN A 196 -5.77 -22.09 24.91
C ASN A 196 -4.54 -21.25 24.56
N ALA A 197 -4.03 -21.33 23.32
CA ALA A 197 -2.95 -20.48 22.86
C ALA A 197 -3.37 -19.00 22.81
N VAL A 198 -4.56 -18.71 22.31
CA VAL A 198 -5.13 -17.35 22.35
C VAL A 198 -5.23 -16.84 23.77
N MET A 199 -5.75 -17.66 24.70
CA MET A 199 -5.85 -17.30 26.12
C MET A 199 -4.48 -17.04 26.74
N LEU A 200 -3.48 -17.89 26.47
CA LEU A 200 -2.11 -17.71 26.96
C LEU A 200 -1.47 -16.41 26.47
N GLN A 201 -1.73 -16.04 25.22
CA GLN A 201 -1.14 -14.85 24.62
C GLN A 201 -1.86 -13.56 25.06
N ARG A 202 -3.16 -13.62 25.23
CA ARG A 202 -4.04 -12.45 25.50
C ARG A 202 -4.43 -12.27 26.96
N CYS A 203 -4.12 -13.22 27.85
CA CYS A 203 -4.48 -13.09 29.27
C CYS A 203 -3.74 -11.91 29.93
N THR A 204 -4.43 -11.21 30.81
CA THR A 204 -3.89 -10.10 31.61
C THR A 204 -3.40 -10.56 32.98
N ARG A 205 -3.93 -11.68 33.48
CA ARG A 205 -3.51 -12.30 34.71
C ARG A 205 -2.36 -13.27 34.44
N VAL A 206 -1.69 -13.69 35.49
CA VAL A 206 -0.63 -14.71 35.39
C VAL A 206 -1.24 -16.04 34.93
N PRO A 207 -0.86 -16.58 33.75
CA PRO A 207 -1.37 -17.86 33.29
C PRO A 207 -0.86 -19.01 34.16
N LEU A 208 -1.78 -19.90 34.54
CA LEU A 208 -1.49 -21.18 35.17
C LEU A 208 -1.89 -22.30 34.20
N LEU A 209 -0.91 -22.98 33.67
CA LEU A 209 -1.10 -24.07 32.71
C LEU A 209 -1.30 -25.40 33.47
N ILE A 210 -2.43 -26.05 33.25
CA ILE A 210 -2.62 -27.44 33.66
C ILE A 210 -2.15 -28.33 32.50
N ASP A 211 -0.96 -28.89 32.64
CA ASP A 211 -0.28 -29.63 31.56
C ASP A 211 0.26 -30.99 32.02
N PRO A 212 -0.56 -32.02 32.11
CA PRO A 212 -0.09 -33.36 32.46
C PRO A 212 0.91 -33.94 31.46
N SER A 213 0.89 -33.42 30.20
CA SER A 213 1.72 -33.94 29.10
C SER A 213 3.07 -33.25 28.94
N GLY A 214 3.28 -32.09 29.55
CA GLY A 214 4.47 -31.24 29.40
C GLY A 214 4.53 -30.47 28.07
N ARG A 215 3.49 -30.56 27.23
CA ARG A 215 3.47 -29.92 25.91
C ARG A 215 3.17 -28.44 25.97
N ALA A 216 2.31 -28.00 26.87
CA ALA A 216 2.00 -26.59 27.04
C ALA A 216 3.23 -25.81 27.53
N VAL A 217 4.04 -26.40 28.38
CA VAL A 217 5.33 -25.84 28.83
C VAL A 217 6.28 -25.70 27.61
N SER A 218 6.44 -26.78 26.83
CA SER A 218 7.27 -26.73 25.63
C SER A 218 6.77 -25.70 24.59
N PHE A 219 5.46 -25.60 24.41
CA PHE A 219 4.83 -24.57 23.56
C PHE A 219 5.11 -23.15 24.08
N ALA A 220 4.93 -22.91 25.37
CA ALA A 220 5.23 -21.62 26.01
C ALA A 220 6.72 -21.24 25.87
N GLN A 221 7.63 -22.21 25.99
CA GLN A 221 9.05 -22.00 25.72
C GLN A 221 9.30 -21.55 24.27
N GLY A 222 8.71 -22.25 23.32
CA GLY A 222 8.81 -21.90 21.89
C GLY A 222 8.23 -20.52 21.58
N LEU A 223 7.08 -20.19 22.17
CA LEU A 223 6.40 -18.91 21.99
C LEU A 223 7.25 -17.72 22.46
N PHE A 224 7.98 -17.89 23.56
CA PHE A 224 8.84 -16.85 24.14
C PHE A 224 10.33 -17.05 23.87
N ALA A 225 10.71 -17.92 22.94
CA ALA A 225 12.10 -18.26 22.63
C ALA A 225 12.99 -17.04 22.35
N HIS A 226 12.42 -16.01 21.67
CA HIS A 226 13.10 -14.75 21.39
C HIS A 226 13.57 -13.97 22.63
N ALA A 227 12.89 -14.16 23.77
CA ALA A 227 13.20 -13.51 25.04
C ALA A 227 13.94 -14.42 26.03
N GLN A 228 14.42 -15.60 25.59
CA GLN A 228 15.17 -16.58 26.38
C GLN A 228 14.48 -16.93 27.70
N PRO A 229 13.35 -17.64 27.68
CA PRO A 229 12.58 -17.97 28.88
C PRO A 229 13.41 -18.81 29.85
N ALA A 230 13.39 -18.42 31.13
CA ALA A 230 13.97 -19.21 32.21
C ALA A 230 12.93 -20.22 32.73
N ILE A 231 13.37 -21.42 33.01
CA ILE A 231 12.53 -22.45 33.64
C ILE A 231 13.11 -22.79 34.99
N THR A 232 12.23 -22.91 36.00
CA THR A 232 12.58 -23.32 37.34
C THR A 232 11.38 -24.04 37.98
N SER A 233 11.64 -24.72 39.05
CA SER A 233 10.62 -25.33 39.91
C SER A 233 10.60 -24.66 41.28
N PHE A 234 9.46 -24.67 41.97
CA PHE A 234 9.41 -24.26 43.36
C PHE A 234 10.27 -25.15 44.29
N LEU A 235 10.57 -26.37 43.83
CA LEU A 235 11.42 -27.32 44.55
C LEU A 235 12.92 -27.05 44.38
N ASP A 236 13.29 -26.15 43.49
CA ASP A 236 14.71 -25.84 43.22
C ASP A 236 15.27 -24.92 44.30
N GLY A 237 16.39 -25.29 44.92
CA GLY A 237 17.04 -24.45 45.93
C GLY A 237 17.54 -23.09 45.42
N GLY A 238 17.67 -22.90 44.09
CA GLY A 238 18.04 -21.67 43.42
C GLY A 238 16.86 -20.81 42.94
N PHE A 239 15.63 -21.18 43.27
CA PHE A 239 14.41 -20.53 42.78
C PHE A 239 14.42 -19.00 42.93
N ALA A 240 14.74 -18.50 44.15
CA ALA A 240 14.76 -17.09 44.46
C ALA A 240 15.76 -16.31 43.57
N GLN A 241 16.93 -16.87 43.30
CA GLN A 241 17.96 -16.24 42.46
C GLN A 241 17.52 -16.18 40.97
N VAL A 242 16.87 -17.24 40.47
CA VAL A 242 16.32 -17.29 39.13
C VAL A 242 15.18 -16.28 38.97
N LEU A 243 14.31 -16.16 39.97
CA LEU A 243 13.22 -15.19 40.00
C LEU A 243 13.75 -13.76 40.00
N GLU A 244 14.74 -13.44 40.86
CA GLU A 244 15.37 -12.11 40.88
C GLU A 244 16.03 -11.75 39.55
N ARG A 245 16.74 -12.68 38.94
CA ARG A 245 17.36 -12.51 37.65
C ARG A 245 16.32 -12.25 36.55
N ALA A 246 15.26 -13.04 36.50
CA ALA A 246 14.18 -12.91 35.54
C ALA A 246 13.46 -11.56 35.67
N LEU A 247 13.18 -11.10 36.88
CA LEU A 247 12.57 -9.81 37.18
C LEU A 247 13.45 -8.64 36.70
N ARG A 248 14.75 -8.69 37.01
CA ARG A 248 15.71 -7.62 36.66
C ARG A 248 15.96 -7.48 35.17
N PHE A 249 16.10 -8.60 34.47
CA PHE A 249 16.39 -8.62 33.04
C PHE A 249 15.13 -8.69 32.16
N GLY A 250 13.93 -8.81 32.75
CA GLY A 250 12.68 -8.88 32.01
C GLY A 250 12.50 -10.16 31.22
N MET A 251 13.11 -11.27 31.67
CA MET A 251 13.03 -12.56 31.01
C MET A 251 11.69 -13.21 31.36
N PRO A 252 11.01 -13.89 30.43
CA PRO A 252 9.88 -14.74 30.76
C PRO A 252 10.30 -15.86 31.70
N LEU A 253 9.56 -16.07 32.79
CA LEU A 253 9.82 -17.10 33.77
C LEU A 253 8.70 -18.13 33.77
N ILE A 254 9.05 -19.38 33.51
CA ILE A 254 8.13 -20.50 33.57
C ILE A 254 8.46 -21.28 34.82
N ILE A 255 7.51 -21.33 35.75
CA ILE A 255 7.65 -22.06 37.01
C ILE A 255 6.83 -23.35 36.91
N THR A 256 7.50 -24.48 37.01
CA THR A 256 6.86 -25.81 37.09
C THR A 256 6.47 -26.15 38.53
N ASP A 257 5.68 -27.21 38.68
CA ASP A 257 5.27 -27.76 39.97
C ASP A 257 4.53 -26.72 40.87
N ALA A 258 3.59 -25.97 40.24
CA ALA A 258 2.82 -24.89 40.87
C ALA A 258 1.94 -25.36 42.04
N GLU A 259 1.80 -26.68 42.28
CA GLU A 259 1.18 -27.26 43.45
C GLU A 259 1.94 -26.96 44.74
N TYR A 260 3.24 -26.73 44.66
CA TYR A 260 4.12 -26.39 45.80
C TYR A 260 4.34 -24.87 45.90
N PHE A 261 3.30 -24.10 45.74
CA PHE A 261 3.35 -22.65 45.68
C PHE A 261 4.10 -22.01 46.85
N ASP A 262 5.18 -21.29 46.57
CA ASP A 262 5.97 -20.58 47.56
C ASP A 262 5.42 -19.16 47.78
N PRO A 263 5.13 -18.76 49.07
CA PRO A 263 4.67 -17.40 49.38
C PRO A 263 5.60 -16.26 48.93
N ILE A 264 6.87 -16.53 48.66
CA ILE A 264 7.85 -15.54 48.17
C ILE A 264 7.40 -14.95 46.85
N LEU A 265 6.59 -15.66 46.07
CA LEU A 265 6.04 -15.22 44.79
C LEU A 265 4.84 -14.26 44.92
N MET A 266 4.21 -14.19 46.13
CA MET A 266 2.97 -13.41 46.32
C MET A 266 3.10 -11.92 45.92
N PRO A 267 4.17 -11.18 46.26
CA PRO A 267 4.31 -9.78 45.85
C PRO A 267 4.41 -9.61 44.33
N VAL A 268 5.04 -10.61 43.67
CA VAL A 268 5.15 -10.63 42.19
C VAL A 268 3.79 -10.93 41.57
N LEU A 269 3.04 -11.90 42.10
CA LEU A 269 1.71 -12.28 41.64
C LEU A 269 0.68 -11.16 41.83
N ASN A 270 0.78 -10.42 42.95
CA ASN A 270 -0.04 -9.26 43.26
C ASN A 270 0.41 -8.00 42.47
N ALA A 271 1.54 -8.06 41.78
CA ALA A 271 2.17 -6.92 41.13
C ALA A 271 2.36 -5.73 42.09
N GLU A 272 2.88 -6.00 43.31
CA GLU A 272 3.12 -5.00 44.35
C GLU A 272 4.35 -4.14 44.01
N LYS A 273 4.17 -3.27 43.01
CA LYS A 273 5.24 -2.43 42.51
C LYS A 273 5.38 -1.15 43.30
N ARG A 274 6.57 -0.89 43.80
CA ARG A 274 6.94 0.37 44.46
C ARG A 274 7.79 1.20 43.53
N ARG A 275 7.50 2.50 43.46
CA ARG A 275 8.29 3.44 42.66
C ARG A 275 9.25 4.20 43.56
N THR A 276 10.54 3.97 43.39
CA THR A 276 11.60 4.65 44.13
C THR A 276 12.66 5.16 43.18
N GLY A 277 12.93 6.46 43.20
CA GLY A 277 13.95 7.08 42.33
C GLY A 277 13.77 6.84 40.81
N GLY A 278 12.51 6.72 40.35
CA GLY A 278 12.21 6.45 38.92
C GLY A 278 12.25 4.97 38.52
N ARG A 279 12.66 4.05 39.40
CA ARG A 279 12.66 2.61 39.18
C ARG A 279 11.42 1.96 39.77
N LEU A 280 10.97 0.89 39.16
CA LEU A 280 9.91 0.02 39.67
C LEU A 280 10.58 -1.13 40.42
N LEU A 281 10.29 -1.25 41.70
CA LEU A 281 10.83 -2.30 42.59
C LEU A 281 9.70 -3.21 43.08
N VAL A 282 9.99 -4.48 43.24
CA VAL A 282 9.14 -5.46 43.90
C VAL A 282 9.95 -6.16 44.98
N ARG A 283 9.30 -6.45 46.10
CA ARG A 283 9.95 -7.16 47.20
C ARG A 283 9.88 -8.66 46.97
N VAL A 284 11.04 -9.32 46.92
CA VAL A 284 11.19 -10.76 46.82
C VAL A 284 11.92 -11.24 48.05
N GLY A 285 11.19 -11.90 48.95
CA GLY A 285 11.76 -12.28 50.27
C GLY A 285 12.21 -11.05 51.05
N THR A 286 13.52 -10.92 51.28
CA THR A 286 14.14 -9.81 52.01
C THR A 286 14.71 -8.74 51.13
N SER A 287 14.83 -8.95 49.83
CA SER A 287 15.47 -8.02 48.85
C SER A 287 14.45 -7.28 48.03
N ASP A 288 14.76 -6.03 47.71
CA ASP A 288 14.03 -5.23 46.72
C ASP A 288 14.69 -5.41 45.33
N VAL A 289 13.93 -5.89 44.38
CA VAL A 289 14.40 -6.24 43.02
C VAL A 289 13.77 -5.32 41.98
N ASP A 290 14.55 -4.87 41.00
CA ASP A 290 14.04 -4.09 39.89
C ASP A 290 13.03 -4.90 39.07
N TRP A 291 11.88 -4.28 38.75
CA TRP A 291 10.86 -4.86 37.89
C TRP A 291 11.02 -4.37 36.46
N ALA A 292 11.48 -5.21 35.56
CA ALA A 292 11.50 -4.89 34.13
C ALA A 292 10.09 -5.02 33.49
N PRO A 293 9.62 -4.05 32.66
CA PRO A 293 8.29 -4.09 32.07
C PRO A 293 8.03 -5.30 31.17
N SER A 294 9.08 -5.87 30.57
CA SER A 294 9.01 -7.05 29.71
C SER A 294 8.87 -8.38 30.47
N PHE A 295 9.00 -8.36 31.78
CA PHE A 295 8.87 -9.58 32.59
C PHE A 295 7.49 -10.20 32.45
N ARG A 296 7.45 -11.50 32.19
CA ARG A 296 6.24 -12.32 32.15
C ARG A 296 6.42 -13.56 33.05
N LEU A 297 5.42 -13.82 33.85
CA LEU A 297 5.36 -15.01 34.72
C LEU A 297 4.37 -16.00 34.13
N ILE A 298 4.75 -17.27 34.08
CA ILE A 298 3.91 -18.39 33.64
C ILE A 298 4.07 -19.48 34.70
N LEU A 299 2.96 -19.95 35.23
CA LEU A 299 2.92 -21.08 36.17
C LEU A 299 2.48 -22.35 35.44
N ALA A 300 3.01 -23.48 35.77
CA ALA A 300 2.60 -24.76 35.21
C ALA A 300 2.50 -25.83 36.29
N THR A 301 1.52 -26.69 36.13
CA THR A 301 1.34 -27.87 36.98
C THR A 301 0.99 -29.08 36.12
N ARG A 302 1.44 -30.27 36.56
CA ARG A 302 1.04 -31.54 35.93
C ARG A 302 -0.22 -32.13 36.56
N TYR A 303 -0.63 -31.61 37.69
CA TYR A 303 -1.77 -32.17 38.46
C TYR A 303 -3.07 -31.49 38.01
N ALA A 304 -3.94 -32.26 37.34
CA ALA A 304 -5.21 -31.76 36.83
C ALA A 304 -6.23 -31.41 37.95
N GLY A 305 -6.11 -32.01 39.10
CA GLY A 305 -6.98 -31.79 40.27
C GLY A 305 -6.45 -30.71 41.23
N LEU A 306 -5.65 -29.76 40.77
CA LEU A 306 -5.04 -28.72 41.60
C LEU A 306 -6.09 -27.90 42.34
N VAL A 307 -5.98 -27.84 43.66
CA VAL A 307 -6.77 -26.94 44.50
C VAL A 307 -5.86 -25.86 45.06
N LEU A 308 -5.98 -24.67 44.51
CA LEU A 308 -5.24 -23.48 44.97
C LEU A 308 -6.03 -22.75 46.05
N ALA A 309 -5.31 -22.09 46.96
CA ALA A 309 -5.93 -21.18 47.90
C ALA A 309 -6.70 -20.06 47.14
N PRO A 310 -7.89 -19.63 47.61
CA PRO A 310 -8.74 -18.68 46.88
C PRO A 310 -8.05 -17.35 46.51
N HIS A 311 -7.14 -16.87 47.35
CA HIS A 311 -6.39 -15.64 47.11
C HIS A 311 -5.37 -15.77 45.97
N VAL A 312 -4.78 -16.96 45.77
CA VAL A 312 -3.90 -17.28 44.65
C VAL A 312 -4.74 -17.46 43.36
N PHE A 313 -5.84 -18.25 43.48
CA PHE A 313 -6.74 -18.50 42.36
C PHE A 313 -7.31 -17.22 41.74
N ALA A 314 -7.60 -16.19 42.56
CA ALA A 314 -8.08 -14.89 42.07
C ALA A 314 -7.04 -14.12 41.23
N ARG A 315 -5.75 -14.44 41.35
CA ARG A 315 -4.65 -13.75 40.66
C ARG A 315 -4.16 -14.47 39.41
N VAL A 316 -4.47 -15.76 39.29
CA VAL A 316 -4.06 -16.57 38.14
C VAL A 316 -5.19 -16.74 37.14
N GLN A 317 -4.81 -16.99 35.91
CA GLN A 317 -5.69 -17.39 34.80
C GLN A 317 -5.41 -18.87 34.52
N VAL A 318 -6.33 -19.73 34.91
CA VAL A 318 -6.16 -21.17 34.64
C VAL A 318 -6.44 -21.48 33.20
N ILE A 319 -5.52 -22.21 32.55
CA ILE A 319 -5.64 -22.66 31.15
C ILE A 319 -5.40 -24.17 31.13
N ASN A 320 -6.43 -24.90 30.76
CA ASN A 320 -6.43 -26.35 30.83
C ASN A 320 -5.99 -26.97 29.50
N PHE A 321 -4.79 -27.56 29.49
CA PHE A 321 -4.24 -28.29 28.35
C PHE A 321 -4.42 -29.81 28.47
N THR A 322 -5.31 -30.29 29.35
CA THR A 322 -5.59 -31.72 29.43
C THR A 322 -6.23 -32.22 28.15
N ILE A 323 -5.87 -33.45 27.76
CA ILE A 323 -6.37 -34.07 26.56
C ILE A 323 -7.81 -34.48 26.77
N THR A 324 -8.74 -33.95 25.95
CA THR A 324 -10.13 -34.39 25.93
C THR A 324 -10.30 -35.58 24.97
N ARG A 325 -11.42 -36.33 25.12
CA ARG A 325 -11.75 -37.43 24.20
C ARG A 325 -11.84 -36.94 22.74
N LYS A 326 -12.50 -35.83 22.49
CA LYS A 326 -12.59 -35.22 21.14
C LYS A 326 -11.21 -34.86 20.57
N SER A 327 -10.33 -34.31 21.40
CA SER A 327 -8.95 -34.01 21.01
C SER A 327 -8.15 -35.28 20.71
N LEU A 328 -8.36 -36.36 21.45
CA LEU A 328 -7.73 -37.65 21.19
C LEU A 328 -8.23 -38.30 19.90
N GLU A 329 -9.54 -38.22 19.64
CA GLU A 329 -10.17 -38.68 18.38
C GLU A 329 -9.60 -37.92 17.17
N ALA A 330 -9.53 -36.60 17.25
CA ALA A 330 -8.96 -35.77 16.19
C ALA A 330 -7.48 -36.07 15.93
N GLN A 331 -6.69 -36.31 16.99
CA GLN A 331 -5.29 -36.69 16.85
C GLN A 331 -5.11 -38.08 16.25
N SER A 332 -5.94 -39.05 16.67
CA SER A 332 -5.91 -40.37 16.13
C SER A 332 -6.26 -40.36 14.65
N LEU A 333 -7.27 -39.57 14.27
CA LEU A 333 -7.66 -39.40 12.87
C LEU A 333 -6.53 -38.76 12.06
N ALA A 334 -5.93 -37.66 12.55
CA ALA A 334 -4.83 -36.99 11.86
C ALA A 334 -3.60 -37.93 11.70
N ARG A 335 -3.32 -38.77 12.73
CA ARG A 335 -2.22 -39.74 12.69
C ARG A 335 -2.50 -40.88 11.68
N ILE A 336 -3.74 -41.35 11.62
CA ILE A 336 -4.17 -42.36 10.62
C ILE A 336 -4.09 -41.76 9.21
N LEU A 337 -4.63 -40.55 9.01
CA LEU A 337 -4.52 -39.87 7.71
C LEU A 337 -3.08 -39.66 7.26
N HIS A 338 -2.24 -39.23 8.18
CA HIS A 338 -0.80 -39.05 7.88
C HIS A 338 -0.12 -40.37 7.49
N HIS A 339 -0.57 -41.49 8.04
CA HIS A 339 0.04 -42.81 7.75
C HIS A 339 -0.55 -43.47 6.50
N GLU A 340 -1.88 -43.38 6.31
CA GLU A 340 -2.59 -44.04 5.21
C GLU A 340 -2.71 -43.17 3.97
N ARG A 341 -2.88 -41.84 4.14
CA ARG A 341 -3.14 -40.89 3.07
C ARG A 341 -2.36 -39.58 3.31
N ALA A 342 -1.03 -39.73 3.41
CA ALA A 342 -0.12 -38.59 3.56
C ALA A 342 -0.29 -37.52 2.48
N ASP A 343 -0.69 -37.93 1.27
CA ASP A 343 -1.01 -37.08 0.14
C ASP A 343 -2.14 -36.08 0.45
N ILE A 344 -3.21 -36.53 1.07
CA ILE A 344 -4.36 -35.67 1.43
C ILE A 344 -4.00 -34.70 2.56
N GLU A 345 -3.28 -35.17 3.56
CA GLU A 345 -2.84 -34.32 4.67
C GLU A 345 -1.87 -33.23 4.20
N GLN A 346 -0.95 -33.60 3.29
CA GLN A 346 -0.06 -32.63 2.68
C GLN A 346 -0.81 -31.57 1.87
N GLN A 347 -1.78 -32.01 1.04
CA GLN A 347 -2.64 -31.09 0.29
C GLN A 347 -3.43 -30.16 1.19
N ARG A 348 -3.95 -30.64 2.32
CA ARG A 348 -4.67 -29.80 3.30
C ARG A 348 -3.74 -28.71 3.87
N VAL A 349 -2.56 -29.08 4.30
CA VAL A 349 -1.58 -28.15 4.86
C VAL A 349 -1.13 -27.15 3.80
N ASP A 350 -0.88 -27.60 2.56
CA ASP A 350 -0.50 -26.73 1.46
C ASP A 350 -1.61 -25.75 1.09
N LEU A 351 -2.88 -26.17 1.09
CA LEU A 351 -4.03 -25.30 0.85
C LEU A 351 -4.19 -24.24 1.96
N GLU A 352 -4.08 -24.61 3.23
CA GLU A 352 -4.12 -23.68 4.35
C GLU A 352 -2.99 -22.64 4.25
N ARG A 353 -1.79 -23.10 3.89
CA ARG A 353 -0.64 -22.23 3.66
C ARG A 353 -0.87 -21.26 2.50
N MET A 354 -1.35 -21.78 1.35
CA MET A 354 -1.65 -20.96 0.18
C MET A 354 -2.75 -19.93 0.48
N GLN A 355 -3.79 -20.30 1.20
CA GLN A 355 -4.85 -19.38 1.61
C GLN A 355 -4.29 -18.22 2.46
N SER A 356 -3.43 -18.52 3.43
CA SER A 356 -2.78 -17.51 4.27
C SER A 356 -1.86 -16.60 3.45
N GLU A 357 -1.13 -17.16 2.49
CA GLU A 357 -0.24 -16.40 1.61
C GLU A 357 -1.03 -15.48 0.67
N PHE A 358 -2.13 -15.96 0.09
CA PHE A 358 -3.00 -15.14 -0.76
C PHE A 358 -3.65 -13.99 0.04
N GLN A 359 -4.13 -14.22 1.25
CA GLN A 359 -4.68 -13.17 2.11
C GLN A 359 -3.63 -12.09 2.42
N ARG A 360 -2.40 -12.48 2.76
CA ARG A 360 -1.30 -11.53 2.98
C ARG A 360 -0.96 -10.74 1.72
N ARG A 361 -0.94 -11.39 0.57
CA ARG A 361 -0.64 -10.75 -0.72
C ARG A 361 -1.74 -9.75 -1.09
N LEU A 362 -3.00 -10.12 -0.87
CA LEU A 362 -4.14 -9.24 -1.10
C LEU A 362 -4.05 -7.97 -0.24
N LEU A 363 -3.82 -8.10 1.07
CA LEU A 363 -3.64 -6.95 1.97
C LEU A 363 -2.49 -6.03 1.55
N ARG A 364 -1.36 -6.59 1.12
CA ARG A 364 -0.22 -5.80 0.63
C ARG A 364 -0.57 -5.05 -0.65
N LEU A 365 -1.27 -5.71 -1.59
CA LEU A 365 -1.71 -5.09 -2.84
C LEU A 365 -2.73 -3.96 -2.58
N GLU A 366 -3.67 -4.16 -1.67
CA GLU A 366 -4.62 -3.12 -1.23
C GLU A 366 -3.90 -1.92 -0.63
N GLN A 367 -2.94 -2.13 0.26
CA GLN A 367 -2.13 -1.06 0.84
C GLN A 367 -1.32 -0.31 -0.22
N SER A 368 -0.70 -1.03 -1.16
CA SER A 368 0.07 -0.40 -2.24
C SER A 368 -0.82 0.40 -3.19
N LEU A 369 -2.03 -0.10 -3.48
CA LEU A 369 -3.03 0.60 -4.30
C LEU A 369 -3.51 1.88 -3.61
N LEU A 370 -3.82 1.83 -2.31
CA LEU A 370 -4.21 3.01 -1.53
C LEU A 370 -3.08 4.05 -1.47
N THR A 371 -1.84 3.61 -1.32
CA THR A 371 -0.67 4.49 -1.32
C THR A 371 -0.51 5.17 -2.68
N ALA A 372 -0.58 4.39 -3.78
CA ALA A 372 -0.48 4.92 -5.14
C ALA A 372 -1.62 5.89 -5.49
N LEU A 373 -2.85 5.61 -5.03
CA LEU A 373 -3.98 6.53 -5.21
C LEU A 373 -3.79 7.83 -4.43
N ASN A 374 -3.25 7.75 -3.22
CA ASN A 374 -2.99 8.93 -2.40
C ASN A 374 -1.86 9.80 -2.99
N GLU A 375 -0.83 9.19 -3.54
CA GLU A 375 0.24 9.88 -4.27
C GLU A 375 -0.26 10.51 -5.58
N ALA A 376 -1.17 9.83 -6.29
CA ALA A 376 -1.78 10.35 -7.52
C ALA A 376 -2.74 11.54 -7.28
N GLN A 377 -3.33 11.68 -6.09
CA GLN A 377 -4.14 12.84 -5.72
C GLN A 377 -3.30 14.10 -5.42
N GLY A 378 -1.99 13.94 -5.20
CA GLY A 378 -1.07 15.05 -4.95
C GLY A 378 -0.46 15.68 -6.21
N HIS A 379 -0.77 15.17 -7.40
CA HIS A 379 -0.38 15.67 -8.73
C HIS A 379 -1.59 15.88 -9.61
#